data_e21cd9ab5e7ab5bd6610748a7b651936
#
_entry.id   e21cd9ab5e7ab5bd6610748a7b651936
#
_cell.length_a   1.000
_cell.length_b   1.000
_cell.length_c   1.000
_cell.angle_alpha   90.00
_cell.angle_beta   90.00
_cell.angle_gamma   90.00
#
_symmetry.space_group_name_H-M   'P 1'
#
loop_
_entity.id
_entity.type
_entity.pdbx_description
1 polymer ?
#
loop_
_entity_poly.entity_id
_entity_poly.type
_entity_poly.pdbx_seq_one_letter_code
_entity_poly.pdbx_strand_id
1 'polypeptide(L)'
;AYEFAHSRKEKYMGQELHEFCGGNEVKDYIFVTGASGIGKTTLSNGLLAHYKTTCVEQHMVPEFISRDGKEPMTGELEELTCWENQVAMLRCFHKLGYKNIIAADIDDLRTADIPIVFKGTDFITIKLVSSDLHQIQEQMRNRPNNGLIDFELQKKMNEKNLKRSPLINEVEIDVAGKSIEEVLKQAIHLIETTPALLDYEYTKPPKEMFYSWVFANGLR
;
A
#
# COMPACT_ATOMS: atom_id res chain seq x y z
N ALA A 1 -3.91 -11.13 -20.76
CA ALA A 1 -3.14 -10.57 -19.63
C ALA A 1 -2.13 -9.51 -20.11
N TYR A 2 -1.40 -9.75 -21.20
CA TYR A 2 -0.39 -8.80 -21.72
C TYR A 2 -0.99 -7.50 -22.28
N GLU A 3 -2.13 -7.59 -22.96
CA GLU A 3 -2.84 -6.42 -23.53
C GLU A 3 -3.48 -5.55 -22.44
N PHE A 4 -3.91 -6.14 -21.31
CA PHE A 4 -4.49 -5.38 -20.19
C PHE A 4 -3.44 -4.51 -19.46
N ALA A 5 -2.20 -4.98 -19.39
CA ALA A 5 -1.09 -4.22 -18.81
C ALA A 5 -0.66 -3.03 -19.71
N HIS A 6 -0.75 -3.18 -21.04
CA HIS A 6 -0.42 -2.12 -22.00
C HIS A 6 -1.46 -0.98 -21.99
N SER A 7 -2.74 -1.31 -21.95
CA SER A 7 -3.83 -0.35 -21.91
C SER A 7 -3.81 0.53 -20.65
N ARG A 8 -3.36 0.01 -19.51
CA ARG A 8 -3.14 0.81 -18.30
C ARG A 8 -1.96 1.77 -18.45
N LYS A 9 -0.87 1.37 -19.10
CA LYS A 9 0.30 2.25 -19.32
C LYS A 9 -0.04 3.49 -20.17
N GLU A 10 -0.80 3.34 -21.23
CA GLU A 10 -1.13 4.44 -22.14
C GLU A 10 -2.01 5.52 -21.51
N LYS A 11 -2.89 5.16 -20.57
CA LYS A 11 -3.82 6.10 -19.94
C LYS A 11 -3.14 7.10 -18.99
N TYR A 12 -1.93 6.79 -18.51
CA TYR A 12 -1.19 7.62 -17.55
C TYR A 12 0.05 8.30 -18.14
N MET A 13 0.45 7.99 -19.37
CA MET A 13 1.61 8.62 -20.04
C MET A 13 1.30 9.97 -20.71
N GLY A 14 0.07 10.46 -20.66
CA GLY A 14 -0.36 11.68 -21.37
C GLY A 14 -0.20 13.00 -20.59
N GLN A 15 0.40 13.02 -19.40
CA GLN A 15 0.69 14.25 -18.68
C GLN A 15 2.19 14.46 -18.56
N GLU A 16 2.72 15.47 -19.23
CA GLU A 16 4.11 15.96 -19.09
C GLU A 16 4.33 16.42 -17.65
N LEU A 17 4.96 15.57 -16.85
CA LEU A 17 5.50 15.95 -15.55
C LEU A 17 6.81 16.67 -15.79
N HIS A 18 6.83 18.00 -15.57
CA HIS A 18 8.03 18.81 -15.57
C HIS A 18 9.08 18.21 -14.61
N GLU A 19 10.32 18.15 -15.11
CA GLU A 19 11.49 17.71 -14.36
C GLU A 19 11.66 18.53 -13.07
N PHE A 20 11.46 17.86 -11.93
CA PHE A 20 11.93 18.35 -10.64
C PHE A 20 13.33 17.77 -10.41
N CYS A 21 14.35 18.57 -10.70
CA CYS A 21 15.75 18.28 -10.33
C CYS A 21 15.95 18.59 -8.84
N GLY A 22 15.73 17.62 -7.97
CA GLY A 22 16.17 17.62 -6.57
C GLY A 22 16.87 16.30 -6.30
N GLY A 23 17.95 16.30 -5.54
CA GLY A 23 18.71 15.09 -5.23
C GLY A 23 17.81 14.06 -4.55
N ASN A 24 17.45 13.03 -5.30
CA ASN A 24 16.50 12.02 -4.84
C ASN A 24 17.17 11.15 -3.77
N GLU A 25 16.77 11.29 -2.51
CA GLU A 25 17.02 10.22 -1.55
C GLU A 25 16.27 8.98 -2.03
N VAL A 26 17.02 7.91 -2.26
CA VAL A 26 16.53 6.67 -2.87
C VAL A 26 16.21 5.69 -1.77
N LYS A 27 14.93 5.35 -1.58
CA LYS A 27 14.51 4.30 -0.64
C LYS A 27 14.73 2.90 -1.25
N ASP A 28 14.88 1.89 -0.40
CA ASP A 28 14.78 0.52 -0.84
C ASP A 28 13.31 0.18 -1.13
N TYR A 29 12.41 0.54 -0.21
CA TYR A 29 10.99 0.22 -0.32
C TYR A 29 10.08 1.38 0.09
N ILE A 30 8.96 1.51 -0.61
CA ILE A 30 7.88 2.47 -0.33
C ILE A 30 6.59 1.68 -0.17
N PHE A 31 6.04 1.64 1.04
CA PHE A 31 4.77 0.99 1.34
C PHE A 31 3.65 2.02 1.32
N VAL A 32 2.53 1.69 0.65
CA VAL A 32 1.33 2.54 0.62
C VAL A 32 0.18 1.80 1.29
N THR A 33 -0.26 2.30 2.43
CA THR A 33 -1.29 1.69 3.29
C THR A 33 -2.48 2.63 3.48
N GLY A 34 -3.55 2.13 4.07
CA GLY A 34 -4.76 2.91 4.35
C GLY A 34 -6.04 2.14 4.02
N ALA A 35 -7.17 2.70 4.40
CA ALA A 35 -8.49 2.09 4.23
C ALA A 35 -8.82 1.80 2.76
N SER A 36 -9.76 0.89 2.53
CA SER A 36 -10.29 0.68 1.17
C SER A 36 -10.87 1.98 0.63
N GLY A 37 -10.63 2.28 -0.63
CA GLY A 37 -11.19 3.47 -1.25
C GLY A 37 -10.41 4.76 -1.10
N ILE A 38 -9.41 4.82 -0.24
CA ILE A 38 -8.72 6.04 0.11
C ILE A 38 -7.75 6.58 -0.96
N GLY A 39 -7.51 5.82 -2.04
CA GLY A 39 -6.64 6.26 -3.14
C GLY A 39 -5.26 5.58 -3.18
N LYS A 40 -5.05 4.48 -2.46
CA LYS A 40 -3.76 3.73 -2.48
C LYS A 40 -3.25 3.45 -3.90
N THR A 41 -4.08 2.82 -4.73
CA THR A 41 -3.70 2.48 -6.12
C THR A 41 -3.40 3.72 -6.96
N THR A 42 -4.14 4.82 -6.75
CA THR A 42 -3.90 6.09 -7.45
C THR A 42 -2.55 6.68 -7.07
N LEU A 43 -2.24 6.72 -5.77
CA LEU A 43 -0.94 7.19 -5.28
C LEU A 43 0.20 6.28 -5.77
N SER A 44 0.04 4.95 -5.67
CA SER A 44 1.05 3.99 -6.11
C SER A 44 1.37 4.13 -7.61
N ASN A 45 0.36 4.35 -8.45
CA ASN A 45 0.56 4.59 -9.88
C ASN A 45 1.30 5.92 -10.14
N GLY A 46 0.98 6.98 -9.38
CA GLY A 46 1.70 8.26 -9.46
C GLY A 46 3.18 8.12 -9.06
N LEU A 47 3.44 7.42 -7.94
CA LEU A 47 4.81 7.14 -7.48
C LEU A 47 5.57 6.23 -8.47
N LEU A 48 4.90 5.22 -9.04
CA LEU A 48 5.47 4.34 -10.06
C LEU A 48 5.93 5.13 -11.29
N ALA A 49 5.10 6.07 -11.77
CA ALA A 49 5.43 6.94 -12.89
C ALA A 49 6.58 7.91 -12.55
N HIS A 50 6.58 8.47 -11.33
CA HIS A 50 7.61 9.42 -10.87
C HIS A 50 8.98 8.76 -10.73
N TYR A 51 9.07 7.66 -9.99
CA TYR A 51 10.34 6.97 -9.71
C TYR A 51 10.78 6.02 -10.82
N LYS A 52 9.93 5.74 -11.82
CA LYS A 52 10.21 4.80 -12.94
C LYS A 52 10.73 3.44 -12.45
N THR A 53 10.08 2.89 -11.42
CA THR A 53 10.48 1.69 -10.71
C THR A 53 9.48 0.53 -10.92
N THR A 54 9.19 -0.25 -9.89
CA THR A 54 8.21 -1.33 -9.89
C THR A 54 7.19 -1.16 -8.76
N CYS A 55 5.99 -1.69 -8.96
CA CYS A 55 4.93 -1.72 -7.94
C CYS A 55 4.42 -3.16 -7.80
N VAL A 56 4.34 -3.64 -6.57
CA VAL A 56 3.83 -4.97 -6.20
C VAL A 56 2.61 -4.80 -5.31
N GLU A 57 1.45 -5.18 -5.79
CA GLU A 57 0.21 -5.23 -5.01
C GLU A 57 -0.04 -6.65 -4.51
N GLN A 58 -0.65 -6.81 -3.31
CA GLN A 58 -0.83 -8.12 -2.67
C GLN A 58 -1.66 -9.09 -3.53
N HIS A 59 -2.58 -8.58 -4.35
CA HIS A 59 -3.38 -9.41 -5.25
C HIS A 59 -2.66 -9.88 -6.53
N MET A 60 -1.40 -9.49 -6.75
CA MET A 60 -0.59 -9.94 -7.90
C MET A 60 0.04 -11.32 -7.69
N VAL A 61 -0.51 -12.13 -6.81
CA VAL A 61 -0.08 -13.51 -6.59
C VAL A 61 -0.74 -14.47 -7.57
N PRO A 62 -0.11 -15.63 -7.91
CA PRO A 62 -0.75 -16.66 -8.70
C PRO A 62 -1.98 -17.21 -7.98
N GLU A 63 -2.96 -17.69 -8.75
CA GLU A 63 -4.11 -18.40 -8.18
C GLU A 63 -3.65 -19.69 -7.48
N PHE A 64 -4.25 -19.97 -6.34
CA PHE A 64 -4.05 -21.21 -5.59
C PHE A 64 -5.35 -21.60 -4.89
N ILE A 65 -5.61 -22.91 -4.78
CA ILE A 65 -6.86 -23.45 -4.25
C ILE A 65 -6.64 -24.23 -2.96
N SER A 66 -5.51 -24.90 -2.86
CA SER A 66 -5.17 -25.74 -1.71
C SER A 66 -3.66 -25.85 -1.58
N ARG A 67 -3.17 -26.05 -0.36
CA ARG A 67 -1.74 -26.23 -0.07
C ARG A 67 -1.27 -27.66 -0.40
N ASP A 68 -2.13 -28.65 -0.22
CA ASP A 68 -1.79 -30.09 -0.34
C ASP A 68 -2.76 -30.87 -1.23
N GLY A 69 -3.70 -30.18 -1.88
CA GLY A 69 -4.72 -30.77 -2.72
C GLY A 69 -5.89 -31.41 -1.96
N LYS A 70 -5.94 -31.33 -0.64
CA LYS A 70 -6.96 -31.95 0.21
C LYS A 70 -7.76 -30.94 1.02
N GLU A 71 -7.04 -30.09 1.78
CA GLU A 71 -7.68 -29.11 2.62
C GLU A 71 -7.93 -27.80 1.85
N PRO A 72 -9.14 -27.24 1.94
CA PRO A 72 -9.43 -25.96 1.31
C PRO A 72 -8.59 -24.84 1.94
N MET A 73 -8.27 -23.83 1.14
CA MET A 73 -7.61 -22.63 1.63
C MET A 73 -8.53 -21.87 2.60
N THR A 74 -8.03 -21.59 3.79
CA THR A 74 -8.72 -20.68 4.72
C THR A 74 -8.32 -19.23 4.40
N GLY A 75 -9.18 -18.27 4.74
CA GLY A 75 -8.85 -16.85 4.51
C GLY A 75 -7.56 -16.40 5.20
N GLU A 76 -7.28 -16.92 6.40
CA GLU A 76 -6.01 -16.63 7.11
C GLU A 76 -4.80 -17.18 6.36
N LEU A 77 -4.89 -18.40 5.83
CA LEU A 77 -3.79 -19.01 5.08
C LEU A 77 -3.62 -18.35 3.71
N GLU A 78 -4.70 -17.97 3.07
CA GLU A 78 -4.68 -17.21 1.81
C GLU A 78 -3.98 -15.87 2.00
N GLU A 79 -4.39 -15.10 2.99
CA GLU A 79 -3.79 -13.80 3.30
C GLU A 79 -2.29 -13.93 3.64
N LEU A 80 -1.93 -14.91 4.48
CA LEU A 80 -0.53 -15.19 4.79
C LEU A 80 0.26 -15.56 3.53
N THR A 81 -0.31 -16.39 2.65
CA THR A 81 0.34 -16.80 1.41
C THR A 81 0.55 -15.60 0.49
N CYS A 82 -0.44 -14.71 0.36
CA CYS A 82 -0.34 -13.48 -0.41
C CYS A 82 0.75 -12.57 0.14
N TRP A 83 0.82 -12.39 1.46
CA TRP A 83 1.85 -11.59 2.11
C TRP A 83 3.25 -12.14 1.87
N GLU A 84 3.48 -13.43 2.10
CA GLU A 84 4.78 -14.06 1.90
C GLU A 84 5.25 -13.98 0.44
N ASN A 85 4.33 -14.16 -0.52
CA ASN A 85 4.65 -13.98 -1.94
C ASN A 85 4.98 -12.53 -2.26
N GLN A 86 4.24 -11.55 -1.72
CA GLN A 86 4.55 -10.13 -1.91
C GLN A 86 5.94 -9.80 -1.37
N VAL A 87 6.27 -10.24 -0.16
CA VAL A 87 7.61 -10.06 0.44
C VAL A 87 8.70 -10.69 -0.43
N ALA A 88 8.47 -11.91 -0.94
CA ALA A 88 9.43 -12.58 -1.82
C ALA A 88 9.66 -11.80 -3.12
N MET A 89 8.61 -11.27 -3.75
CA MET A 89 8.73 -10.43 -4.95
C MET A 89 9.48 -9.13 -4.66
N LEU A 90 9.18 -8.43 -3.57
CA LEU A 90 9.86 -7.20 -3.15
C LEU A 90 11.36 -7.44 -2.96
N ARG A 91 11.73 -8.51 -2.24
CA ARG A 91 13.12 -8.89 -2.02
C ARG A 91 13.82 -9.29 -3.33
N CYS A 92 13.12 -9.95 -4.25
CA CYS A 92 13.66 -10.29 -5.57
C CYS A 92 14.02 -9.03 -6.36
N PHE A 93 13.13 -8.03 -6.43
CA PHE A 93 13.41 -6.77 -7.11
C PHE A 93 14.58 -6.02 -6.46
N HIS A 94 14.62 -5.96 -5.14
CA HIS A 94 15.73 -5.32 -4.41
C HIS A 94 17.07 -6.00 -4.70
N LYS A 95 17.11 -7.34 -4.70
CA LYS A 95 18.31 -8.14 -5.07
C LYS A 95 18.77 -7.87 -6.49
N LEU A 96 17.85 -7.54 -7.41
CA LEU A 96 18.15 -7.18 -8.80
C LEU A 96 18.56 -5.71 -8.96
N GLY A 97 18.68 -4.95 -7.85
CA GLY A 97 19.16 -3.56 -7.85
C GLY A 97 18.06 -2.51 -8.03
N TYR A 98 16.78 -2.90 -8.00
CA TYR A 98 15.69 -1.91 -8.00
C TYR A 98 15.70 -1.11 -6.70
N LYS A 99 15.33 0.16 -6.81
CA LYS A 99 15.12 1.08 -5.69
C LYS A 99 13.73 1.71 -5.78
N ASN A 100 13.31 2.36 -4.69
CA ASN A 100 11.98 2.95 -4.57
C ASN A 100 10.87 1.94 -4.92
N ILE A 101 11.07 0.65 -4.56
CA ILE A 101 10.14 -0.44 -4.84
C ILE A 101 8.83 -0.19 -4.11
N ILE A 102 7.74 -0.02 -4.85
CA ILE A 102 6.44 0.31 -4.28
C ILE A 102 5.71 -0.98 -3.92
N ALA A 103 5.14 -1.02 -2.72
CA ALA A 103 4.26 -2.08 -2.25
C ALA A 103 2.91 -1.48 -1.83
N ALA A 104 1.82 -2.03 -2.31
CA ALA A 104 0.48 -1.56 -2.00
C ALA A 104 -0.50 -2.72 -1.80
N ASP A 105 -1.73 -2.38 -1.42
CA ASP A 105 -2.82 -3.33 -1.18
C ASP A 105 -2.51 -4.36 -0.09
N ILE A 106 -1.77 -3.93 0.93
CA ILE A 106 -1.36 -4.73 2.08
C ILE A 106 -2.53 -4.77 3.08
N ASP A 107 -2.84 -5.96 3.62
CA ASP A 107 -3.79 -6.06 4.74
C ASP A 107 -3.28 -5.21 5.91
N ASP A 108 -4.18 -4.45 6.55
CA ASP A 108 -3.78 -3.48 7.58
C ASP A 108 -3.03 -4.15 8.75
N LEU A 109 -3.36 -5.40 9.09
CA LEU A 109 -2.65 -6.17 10.12
C LEU A 109 -1.19 -6.41 9.74
N ARG A 110 -0.87 -6.59 8.44
CA ARG A 110 0.50 -6.80 7.93
C ARG A 110 1.33 -5.53 7.95
N THR A 111 0.70 -4.37 8.01
CA THR A 111 1.43 -3.12 8.23
C THR A 111 2.31 -3.19 9.48
N ALA A 112 1.83 -3.87 10.53
CA ALA A 112 2.60 -4.09 11.75
C ALA A 112 3.79 -5.06 11.59
N ASP A 113 3.85 -5.84 10.52
CA ASP A 113 4.95 -6.75 10.22
C ASP A 113 6.07 -6.07 9.43
N ILE A 114 5.77 -4.97 8.72
CA ILE A 114 6.74 -4.25 7.89
C ILE A 114 8.02 -3.90 8.66
N PRO A 115 7.96 -3.28 9.87
CA PRO A 115 9.17 -2.97 10.62
C PRO A 115 9.99 -4.19 11.05
N ILE A 116 9.37 -5.37 11.14
CA ILE A 116 10.08 -6.61 11.47
C ILE A 116 10.76 -7.18 10.23
N VAL A 117 9.99 -7.29 9.15
CA VAL A 117 10.41 -7.97 7.91
C VAL A 117 11.46 -7.18 7.14
N PHE A 118 11.41 -5.85 7.22
CA PHE A 118 12.28 -4.93 6.48
C PHE A 118 13.28 -4.18 7.37
N LYS A 119 13.50 -4.62 8.62
CA LYS A 119 14.53 -4.06 9.50
C LYS A 119 15.90 -4.10 8.82
N GLY A 120 16.67 -3.02 8.93
CA GLY A 120 17.98 -2.89 8.31
C GLY A 120 17.96 -2.43 6.84
N THR A 121 16.78 -2.17 6.27
CA THR A 121 16.63 -1.58 4.94
C THR A 121 16.07 -0.17 5.03
N ASP A 122 16.33 0.68 4.02
CA ASP A 122 15.77 2.02 3.94
C ASP A 122 14.35 1.96 3.38
N PHE A 123 13.35 1.91 4.28
CA PHE A 123 11.95 1.90 3.88
C PHE A 123 11.15 3.04 4.50
N ILE A 124 10.07 3.41 3.84
CA ILE A 124 9.05 4.33 4.34
C ILE A 124 7.66 3.75 4.10
N THR A 125 6.76 3.93 5.06
CA THR A 125 5.34 3.59 4.91
C THR A 125 4.51 4.87 4.85
N ILE A 126 3.80 5.08 3.75
CA ILE A 126 2.84 6.17 3.59
C ILE A 126 1.46 5.65 4.01
N LYS A 127 0.98 6.09 5.17
CA LYS A 127 -0.36 5.77 5.66
C LYS A 127 -1.34 6.84 5.20
N LEU A 128 -2.25 6.48 4.29
CA LEU A 128 -3.34 7.36 3.88
C LEU A 128 -4.49 7.27 4.87
N VAL A 129 -4.96 8.42 5.33
CA VAL A 129 -6.14 8.58 6.17
C VAL A 129 -7.04 9.67 5.61
N SER A 130 -8.29 9.74 6.06
CA SER A 130 -9.14 10.88 5.75
C SER A 130 -9.89 11.35 6.98
N SER A 131 -9.80 12.63 7.28
CA SER A 131 -10.67 13.31 8.22
C SER A 131 -12.07 13.58 7.65
N ASP A 132 -12.26 13.46 6.33
CA ASP A 132 -13.54 13.58 5.63
C ASP A 132 -13.98 12.24 5.01
N LEU A 133 -14.86 11.53 5.73
CA LEU A 133 -15.42 10.26 5.28
C LEU A 133 -16.37 10.39 4.09
N HIS A 134 -17.05 11.53 3.96
CA HIS A 134 -18.02 11.76 2.89
C HIS A 134 -17.32 11.77 1.52
N GLN A 135 -16.18 12.45 1.43
CA GLN A 135 -15.38 12.50 0.21
C GLN A 135 -14.98 11.08 -0.26
N ILE A 136 -14.54 10.22 0.68
CA ILE A 136 -14.14 8.84 0.31
C ILE A 136 -15.35 8.03 -0.16
N GLN A 137 -16.49 8.14 0.51
CA GLN A 137 -17.69 7.43 0.12
C GLN A 137 -18.18 7.84 -1.27
N GLU A 138 -18.09 9.12 -1.63
CA GLU A 138 -18.37 9.59 -2.98
C GLU A 138 -17.39 9.03 -4.01
N GLN A 139 -16.10 9.01 -3.71
CA GLN A 139 -15.08 8.39 -4.55
C GLN A 139 -15.37 6.90 -4.78
N MET A 140 -15.79 6.18 -3.74
CA MET A 140 -16.15 4.76 -3.83
C MET A 140 -17.39 4.54 -4.71
N ARG A 141 -18.42 5.39 -4.62
CA ARG A 141 -19.63 5.32 -5.47
C ARG A 141 -19.33 5.56 -6.95
N ASN A 142 -18.40 6.46 -7.22
CA ASN A 142 -18.08 6.91 -8.57
C ASN A 142 -16.99 6.08 -9.26
N ARG A 143 -16.54 4.97 -8.64
CA ARG A 143 -15.54 4.09 -9.23
C ARG A 143 -16.09 3.33 -10.43
N PRO A 144 -15.29 3.22 -11.52
CA PRO A 144 -15.67 2.45 -12.70
C PRO A 144 -15.59 0.93 -12.52
N ASN A 145 -15.05 0.43 -11.40
CA ASN A 145 -14.87 -0.99 -11.13
C ASN A 145 -15.60 -1.41 -9.85
N ASN A 146 -15.98 -2.68 -9.77
CA ASN A 146 -16.73 -3.31 -8.68
C ASN A 146 -15.86 -3.55 -7.42
N GLY A 147 -15.05 -2.56 -7.00
CA GLY A 147 -14.34 -2.63 -5.72
C GLY A 147 -15.29 -2.71 -4.53
N LEU A 148 -14.77 -2.98 -3.34
CA LEU A 148 -15.54 -3.05 -2.10
C LEU A 148 -16.39 -1.79 -1.92
N ILE A 149 -17.73 -1.96 -1.87
CA ILE A 149 -18.73 -0.89 -1.66
C ILE A 149 -19.37 -1.07 -0.29
N ASP A 150 -18.59 -1.35 0.73
CA ASP A 150 -19.06 -1.39 2.12
C ASP A 150 -18.58 -0.14 2.86
N PHE A 151 -19.48 0.84 2.98
CA PHE A 151 -19.16 2.13 3.60
C PHE A 151 -18.94 2.02 5.10
N GLU A 152 -19.62 1.12 5.79
CA GLU A 152 -19.45 0.92 7.23
C GLU A 152 -18.10 0.28 7.52
N LEU A 153 -17.72 -0.69 6.70
CA LEU A 153 -16.42 -1.32 6.77
C LEU A 153 -15.30 -0.31 6.51
N GLN A 154 -15.42 0.47 5.44
CA GLN A 154 -14.47 1.52 5.09
C GLN A 154 -14.30 2.54 6.23
N LYS A 155 -15.40 2.97 6.82
CA LYS A 155 -15.40 3.88 7.98
C LYS A 155 -14.62 3.30 9.15
N LYS A 156 -14.90 2.04 9.53
CA LYS A 156 -14.20 1.35 10.62
C LYS A 156 -12.69 1.24 10.36
N MET A 157 -12.29 0.92 9.12
CA MET A 157 -10.88 0.86 8.73
C MET A 157 -10.21 2.22 8.87
N ASN A 158 -10.83 3.27 8.32
CA ASN A 158 -10.28 4.62 8.39
C ASN A 158 -10.21 5.15 9.83
N GLU A 159 -11.23 4.91 10.66
CA GLU A 159 -11.22 5.30 12.06
C GLU A 159 -10.10 4.62 12.86
N LYS A 160 -9.81 3.35 12.60
CA LYS A 160 -8.67 2.67 13.23
C LYS A 160 -7.35 3.28 12.79
N ASN A 161 -7.19 3.55 11.50
CA ASN A 161 -5.99 4.18 10.96
C ASN A 161 -5.75 5.58 11.53
N LEU A 162 -6.81 6.39 11.69
CA LEU A 162 -6.72 7.72 12.31
C LEU A 162 -6.34 7.67 13.80
N LYS A 163 -6.83 6.66 14.52
CA LYS A 163 -6.57 6.51 15.97
C LYS A 163 -5.23 5.88 16.29
N ARG A 164 -4.68 5.11 15.37
CA ARG A 164 -3.43 4.38 15.56
C ARG A 164 -2.23 5.31 15.45
N SER A 165 -1.35 5.28 16.45
CA SER A 165 -0.06 5.96 16.36
C SER A 165 0.76 5.44 15.18
N PRO A 166 1.57 6.30 14.54
CA PRO A 166 2.48 5.86 13.49
C PRO A 166 3.43 4.75 13.97
N LEU A 167 3.74 3.82 13.08
CA LEU A 167 4.75 2.79 13.29
C LEU A 167 6.15 3.34 12.94
N ILE A 168 7.18 2.51 13.12
CA ILE A 168 8.54 2.82 12.69
C ILE A 168 8.55 3.11 11.18
N ASN A 169 9.19 4.21 10.79
CA ASN A 169 9.28 4.70 9.41
C ASN A 169 7.91 4.90 8.72
N GLU A 170 6.87 5.15 9.48
CA GLU A 170 5.54 5.44 8.96
C GLU A 170 5.24 6.93 9.06
N VAL A 171 4.77 7.51 7.97
CA VAL A 171 4.26 8.88 7.88
C VAL A 171 2.81 8.87 7.42
N GLU A 172 2.04 9.86 7.88
CA GLU A 172 0.61 9.96 7.60
C GLU A 172 0.31 11.09 6.62
N ILE A 173 -0.59 10.83 5.68
CA ILE A 173 -1.17 11.85 4.81
C ILE A 173 -2.68 11.81 4.94
N ASP A 174 -3.25 12.90 5.46
CA ASP A 174 -4.70 13.13 5.37
C ASP A 174 -5.05 13.60 3.96
N VAL A 175 -5.89 12.83 3.26
CA VAL A 175 -6.30 13.12 1.87
C VAL A 175 -7.54 14.03 1.79
N ALA A 176 -8.15 14.38 2.93
CA ALA A 176 -9.35 15.23 2.96
C ALA A 176 -9.09 16.57 2.29
N GLY A 177 -9.96 16.95 1.35
CA GLY A 177 -9.90 18.21 0.64
C GLY A 177 -8.73 18.38 -0.33
N LYS A 178 -7.92 17.33 -0.56
CA LYS A 178 -6.76 17.39 -1.44
C LYS A 178 -7.04 16.77 -2.82
N SER A 179 -6.46 17.36 -3.84
CA SER A 179 -6.39 16.76 -5.17
C SER A 179 -5.38 15.60 -5.21
N ILE A 180 -5.46 14.77 -6.26
CA ILE A 180 -4.52 13.65 -6.49
C ILE A 180 -3.08 14.18 -6.59
N GLU A 181 -2.88 15.31 -7.28
CA GLU A 181 -1.58 15.94 -7.46
C GLU A 181 -1.00 16.46 -6.14
N GLU A 182 -1.83 17.03 -5.26
CA GLU A 182 -1.39 17.50 -3.94
C GLU A 182 -0.96 16.35 -3.05
N VAL A 183 -1.73 15.25 -3.04
CA VAL A 183 -1.36 14.03 -2.28
C VAL A 183 -0.07 13.43 -2.82
N LEU A 184 0.08 13.34 -4.15
CA LEU A 184 1.30 12.81 -4.77
C LEU A 184 2.52 13.67 -4.45
N LYS A 185 2.43 15.00 -4.57
CA LYS A 185 3.51 15.93 -4.24
C LYS A 185 3.91 15.83 -2.77
N GLN A 186 2.94 15.73 -1.86
CA GLN A 186 3.19 15.56 -0.44
C GLN A 186 3.89 14.22 -0.15
N ALA A 187 3.44 13.14 -0.80
CA ALA A 187 4.05 11.81 -0.65
C ALA A 187 5.50 11.80 -1.13
N ILE A 188 5.79 12.35 -2.33
CA ILE A 188 7.15 12.48 -2.86
C ILE A 188 8.02 13.27 -1.89
N HIS A 189 7.57 14.43 -1.42
CA HIS A 189 8.31 15.25 -0.48
C HIS A 189 8.66 14.47 0.80
N LEU A 190 7.69 13.74 1.39
CA LEU A 190 7.92 12.93 2.58
C LEU A 190 8.90 11.78 2.33
N ILE A 191 8.80 11.10 1.19
CA ILE A 191 9.71 10.01 0.80
C ILE A 191 11.14 10.53 0.68
N GLU A 192 11.34 11.69 0.07
CA GLU A 192 12.65 12.26 -0.21
C GLU A 192 13.29 12.99 0.98
N THR A 193 12.49 13.43 1.95
CA THR A 193 13.00 14.22 3.08
C THR A 193 12.99 13.50 4.42
N THR A 194 12.26 12.39 4.56
CA THR A 194 12.20 11.65 5.82
C THR A 194 13.31 10.61 5.89
N PRO A 195 14.31 10.78 6.77
CA PRO A 195 15.34 9.77 6.97
C PRO A 195 14.72 8.52 7.60
N ALA A 196 15.10 7.33 7.11
CA ALA A 196 14.66 6.08 7.71
C ALA A 196 15.55 5.69 8.89
N LEU A 197 14.93 5.15 9.93
CA LEU A 197 15.65 4.44 10.98
C LEU A 197 15.94 3.02 10.47
N LEU A 198 17.22 2.66 10.41
CA LEU A 198 17.67 1.32 9.97
C LEU A 198 17.79 0.35 11.15
N ASP A 199 18.23 0.86 12.30
CA ASP A 199 18.36 0.10 13.53
C ASP A 199 17.45 0.66 14.62
N TYR A 200 16.59 -0.19 15.16
CA TYR A 200 15.57 0.18 16.16
C TYR A 200 15.10 -1.04 16.92
N GLU A 201 14.64 -0.80 18.14
CA GLU A 201 13.82 -1.75 18.89
C GLU A 201 12.36 -1.58 18.48
N TYR A 202 11.67 -2.68 18.19
CA TYR A 202 10.26 -2.67 17.80
C TYR A 202 9.49 -3.78 18.44
N THR A 203 8.44 -3.42 19.16
CA THR A 203 7.44 -4.34 19.67
C THR A 203 6.19 -4.21 18.84
N LYS A 204 5.77 -5.31 18.20
CA LYS A 204 4.56 -5.32 17.38
C LYS A 204 3.35 -4.91 18.22
N PRO A 205 2.59 -3.88 17.81
CA PRO A 205 1.39 -3.46 18.52
C PRO A 205 0.32 -4.56 18.52
N PRO A 206 -0.62 -4.53 19.49
CA PRO A 206 -1.73 -5.48 19.55
C PRO A 206 -2.55 -5.46 18.25
N LYS A 207 -2.96 -6.65 17.80
CA LYS A 207 -3.73 -6.81 16.55
C LYS A 207 -5.06 -6.04 16.53
N GLU A 208 -5.61 -5.76 17.69
CA GLU A 208 -6.85 -5.01 17.86
C GLU A 208 -6.74 -3.56 17.39
N MET A 209 -5.52 -3.02 17.26
CA MET A 209 -5.27 -1.68 16.74
C MET A 209 -5.41 -1.60 15.21
N PHE A 210 -5.41 -2.75 14.54
CA PHE A 210 -5.47 -2.85 13.07
C PHE A 210 -6.81 -3.42 12.65
N TYR A 211 -7.21 -3.15 11.41
CA TYR A 211 -8.36 -3.77 10.80
C TYR A 211 -7.91 -4.78 9.75
N SER A 212 -8.05 -6.06 10.04
CA SER A 212 -7.88 -7.10 9.02
C SER A 212 -9.22 -7.44 8.40
N TRP A 213 -9.33 -7.26 7.10
CA TRP A 213 -10.53 -7.62 6.35
C TRP A 213 -10.80 -9.14 6.42
N VAL A 214 -9.74 -9.93 6.33
CA VAL A 214 -9.79 -11.39 6.36
C VAL A 214 -10.35 -11.91 7.68
N PHE A 215 -9.84 -11.39 8.80
CA PHE A 215 -10.30 -11.81 10.13
C PHE A 215 -11.70 -11.27 10.49
N ALA A 216 -12.07 -10.11 9.94
CA ALA A 216 -13.36 -9.51 10.27
C ALA A 216 -14.53 -10.10 9.47
N ASN A 217 -14.30 -10.52 8.22
CA ASN A 217 -15.37 -10.97 7.32
C ASN A 217 -15.33 -12.46 7.02
N GLY A 218 -14.26 -13.16 7.44
CA GLY A 218 -14.07 -14.58 7.24
C GLY A 218 -14.29 -14.99 5.78
N LEU A 219 -13.25 -15.19 5.02
CA LEU A 219 -13.42 -15.95 3.78
C LEU A 219 -13.89 -17.35 4.19
N ARG A 220 -15.18 -17.61 3.92
CA ARG A 220 -15.81 -18.92 4.17
C ARG A 220 -15.47 -19.87 3.05
#